data_af090610a80048c4cd6cb05a571e467e
#
_entry.id   af090610a80048c4cd6cb05a571e467e
#
_cell.length_a   1.000
_cell.length_b   1.000
_cell.length_c   1.000
_cell.angle_alpha   90.00
_cell.angle_beta   90.00
_cell.angle_gamma   90.00
#
_symmetry.space_group_name_H-M   'P 1'
#
loop_
_entity.id
_entity.type
_entity.pdbx_description
1 polymer ?
#
loop_
_entity_poly.entity_id
_entity_poly.type
_entity_poly.pdbx_seq_one_letter_code
_entity_poly.pdbx_strand_id
1 'polypeptide(L)'
;MVERNGLAAAGPAVVTAADVVAGHVTLDVSCLDRVYLNGYVAKLQTPGGVVYFFRDHRGKPIVSPALFEPIGEKFRKDIRDWAQANGIPVIRFTAGQRKAEVMAPYLEAAAAAGRSQVVAVGCAQEFQLVWTARKRDTDPGGCPQFSFTKEQRRVSVFYIYIFDERMGPGFIKICTYFPYPVKAWVNGHEWAKRQAMAAGIGFTALSNGFASCDDPAALQAICDRFSPGTVQVWFERWMARLPLPLTSADRDAGYWWELSMRQTETSRTLVFDDDVHARAFFEALLCENMDLGRPENVELLFRRGQRLGRPTLPPAGGGFKTKIDRYCDLVTLNVFYRNSRLKQYLKDGVALRIETVVNDPRDLRCNRQLQNLPELQDKARAINARLLETETAGQGTALVSPVIERITRPTLTGEGRKAPALRFGDLRSRPWPARSPPCCSRSPASRTRPSAA
;
A
#
# COMPACT_ATOMS: atom_id res chain seq x y z
N MET A 1 -4.77 -42.08 62.36
CA MET A 1 -5.17 -40.86 61.66
C MET A 1 -3.94 -40.34 60.92
N VAL A 2 -3.89 -40.53 59.63
CA VAL A 2 -2.82 -40.00 58.78
C VAL A 2 -3.47 -39.01 57.85
N GLU A 3 -3.19 -37.71 58.08
CA GLU A 3 -3.64 -36.63 57.23
C GLU A 3 -2.95 -36.71 55.88
N ARG A 4 -3.76 -36.91 54.83
CA ARG A 4 -3.31 -36.73 53.44
C ARG A 4 -3.38 -35.26 53.09
N ASN A 5 -2.25 -34.56 53.18
CA ASN A 5 -2.08 -33.26 52.54
C ASN A 5 -2.12 -33.45 51.00
N GLY A 6 -3.27 -33.16 50.40
CA GLY A 6 -3.41 -33.05 48.97
C GLY A 6 -2.81 -31.74 48.45
N LEU A 7 -1.56 -31.76 47.97
CA LEU A 7 -1.08 -30.71 47.09
C LEU A 7 -1.85 -30.84 45.77
N ALA A 8 -2.82 -29.98 45.57
CA ALA A 8 -3.38 -29.71 44.26
C ALA A 8 -2.24 -29.12 43.40
N ALA A 9 -1.69 -29.92 42.49
CA ALA A 9 -0.81 -29.40 41.46
C ALA A 9 -1.59 -28.37 40.65
N ALA A 10 -1.23 -27.10 40.75
CA ALA A 10 -1.71 -26.06 39.87
C ALA A 10 -1.42 -26.51 38.44
N GLY A 11 -2.44 -26.71 37.61
CA GLY A 11 -2.27 -26.98 36.20
C GLY A 11 -1.46 -25.86 35.54
N PRO A 12 -0.76 -26.15 34.44
CA PRO A 12 0.03 -25.16 33.76
C PRO A 12 -0.86 -23.93 33.47
N ALA A 13 -0.35 -22.74 33.82
CA ALA A 13 -1.07 -21.50 33.58
C ALA A 13 -1.36 -21.39 32.08
N VAL A 14 -2.60 -21.10 31.72
CA VAL A 14 -3.03 -20.90 30.36
C VAL A 14 -2.47 -19.57 29.88
N VAL A 15 -1.50 -19.61 28.96
CA VAL A 15 -0.90 -18.40 28.36
C VAL A 15 -1.83 -17.91 27.23
N THR A 16 -2.30 -16.68 27.35
CA THR A 16 -3.19 -16.06 26.34
C THR A 16 -2.35 -15.37 25.25
N ALA A 17 -2.99 -15.04 24.12
CA ALA A 17 -2.36 -14.25 23.08
C ALA A 17 -1.89 -12.86 23.60
N ALA A 18 -2.65 -12.27 24.52
CA ALA A 18 -2.27 -11.02 25.17
C ALA A 18 -1.00 -11.17 26.03
N ASP A 19 -0.86 -12.29 26.76
CA ASP A 19 0.33 -12.57 27.55
C ASP A 19 1.58 -12.76 26.69
N VAL A 20 1.42 -13.39 25.52
CA VAL A 20 2.54 -13.55 24.54
C VAL A 20 2.96 -12.19 23.99
N VAL A 21 2.02 -11.34 23.61
CA VAL A 21 2.35 -9.97 23.18
C VAL A 21 3.06 -9.21 24.29
N ALA A 22 2.60 -9.33 25.54
CA ALA A 22 3.21 -8.63 26.68
C ALA A 22 4.59 -9.17 27.05
N GLY A 23 4.83 -10.50 26.92
CA GLY A 23 6.04 -11.16 27.44
C GLY A 23 7.14 -11.39 26.40
N HIS A 24 6.79 -11.52 25.10
CA HIS A 24 7.72 -11.95 24.05
C HIS A 24 7.94 -10.92 22.94
N VAL A 25 7.29 -9.75 22.99
CA VAL A 25 7.50 -8.67 22.02
C VAL A 25 8.63 -7.77 22.49
N THR A 26 9.69 -7.70 21.71
CA THR A 26 10.89 -6.88 21.97
C THR A 26 10.80 -5.49 21.33
N LEU A 27 10.01 -5.34 20.26
CA LEU A 27 9.79 -4.07 19.57
C LEU A 27 8.36 -3.99 19.07
N ASP A 28 7.66 -2.89 19.37
CA ASP A 28 6.37 -2.51 18.80
C ASP A 28 6.47 -1.10 18.23
N VAL A 29 6.40 -0.98 16.90
CA VAL A 29 6.54 0.30 16.22
C VAL A 29 5.53 0.45 15.10
N SER A 30 4.91 1.63 15.04
CA SER A 30 4.00 2.03 13.95
C SER A 30 4.67 3.02 13.01
N CYS A 31 4.63 2.76 11.71
CA CYS A 31 5.26 3.59 10.70
C CYS A 31 4.34 3.81 9.49
N LEU A 32 4.42 4.98 8.88
CA LEU A 32 3.91 5.18 7.54
C LEU A 32 4.94 4.62 6.55
N ASP A 33 4.64 3.48 5.93
CA ASP A 33 5.60 2.81 5.06
C ASP A 33 5.72 3.50 3.71
N ARG A 34 4.59 3.85 3.11
CA ARG A 34 4.55 4.39 1.74
C ARG A 34 3.45 5.40 1.56
N VAL A 35 3.75 6.42 0.75
CA VAL A 35 2.74 7.35 0.21
C VAL A 35 2.87 7.41 -1.29
N TYR A 36 1.77 7.11 -1.99
CA TYR A 36 1.66 7.29 -3.42
C TYR A 36 0.69 8.44 -3.70
N LEU A 37 1.16 9.42 -4.43
CA LEU A 37 0.51 10.71 -4.64
C LEU A 37 0.12 10.90 -6.10
N ASN A 38 -0.94 11.66 -6.32
CA ASN A 38 -1.21 12.31 -7.60
C ASN A 38 -0.85 13.79 -7.47
N GLY A 39 -0.17 14.31 -8.49
CA GLY A 39 0.02 15.74 -8.69
C GLY A 39 -0.84 16.21 -9.86
N TYR A 40 -1.59 17.25 -9.66
CA TYR A 40 -2.47 17.84 -10.65
C TYR A 40 -2.47 19.37 -10.55
N VAL A 41 -2.62 20.05 -11.68
CA VAL A 41 -2.77 21.50 -11.70
C VAL A 41 -4.25 21.84 -11.57
N ALA A 42 -4.67 22.39 -10.43
CA ALA A 42 -6.08 22.60 -10.10
C ALA A 42 -6.81 23.43 -11.16
N LYS A 43 -6.20 24.52 -11.60
CA LYS A 43 -6.74 25.41 -12.65
C LYS A 43 -6.94 24.73 -14.01
N LEU A 44 -6.25 23.60 -14.28
CA LEU A 44 -6.36 22.84 -15.53
C LEU A 44 -7.30 21.63 -15.45
N GLN A 45 -8.13 21.55 -14.40
CA GLN A 45 -9.02 20.39 -14.25
C GLN A 45 -10.37 20.55 -14.95
N THR A 46 -10.71 21.74 -15.41
CA THR A 46 -11.97 22.07 -16.10
C THR A 46 -11.73 22.54 -17.54
N PRO A 47 -12.70 22.36 -18.46
CA PRO A 47 -12.60 22.89 -19.83
C PRO A 47 -12.35 24.39 -19.87
N GLY A 48 -13.03 25.16 -19.01
CA GLY A 48 -12.84 26.60 -18.91
C GLY A 48 -11.42 26.98 -18.48
N GLY A 49 -10.83 26.22 -17.54
CA GLY A 49 -9.46 26.42 -17.12
C GLY A 49 -8.45 26.18 -18.25
N VAL A 50 -8.70 25.19 -19.12
CA VAL A 50 -7.86 24.93 -20.30
C VAL A 50 -7.91 26.11 -21.28
N VAL A 51 -9.12 26.61 -21.56
CA VAL A 51 -9.31 27.77 -22.45
C VAL A 51 -8.62 29.00 -21.87
N TYR A 52 -8.82 29.28 -20.58
CA TYR A 52 -8.19 30.44 -19.91
C TYR A 52 -6.65 30.32 -19.95
N PHE A 53 -6.08 29.15 -19.68
CA PHE A 53 -4.63 28.94 -19.73
C PHE A 53 -4.03 29.29 -21.08
N PHE A 54 -4.62 28.79 -22.17
CA PHE A 54 -4.05 29.04 -23.50
C PHE A 54 -4.39 30.44 -24.03
N ARG A 55 -5.64 30.89 -23.89
CA ARG A 55 -6.08 32.15 -24.45
C ARG A 55 -5.54 33.34 -23.64
N ASP A 56 -5.85 33.39 -22.36
CA ASP A 56 -5.63 34.55 -21.55
C ASP A 56 -4.21 34.60 -20.95
N HIS A 57 -3.69 33.42 -20.51
CA HIS A 57 -2.36 33.35 -19.92
C HIS A 57 -1.24 33.18 -20.97
N ARG A 58 -1.47 32.34 -21.99
CA ARG A 58 -0.47 32.06 -23.03
C ARG A 58 -0.67 32.85 -24.32
N GLY A 59 -1.67 33.71 -24.40
CA GLY A 59 -1.92 34.62 -25.52
C GLY A 59 -2.27 33.93 -26.85
N LYS A 60 -2.90 32.72 -26.78
CA LYS A 60 -3.27 31.95 -27.97
C LYS A 60 -4.73 32.22 -28.35
N PRO A 61 -5.03 32.93 -29.44
CA PRO A 61 -6.40 33.33 -29.77
C PRO A 61 -7.33 32.14 -30.02
N ILE A 62 -6.82 31.08 -30.61
CA ILE A 62 -7.56 29.86 -30.88
C ILE A 62 -7.03 28.71 -30.02
N VAL A 63 -7.86 28.22 -29.09
CA VAL A 63 -7.49 27.11 -28.24
C VAL A 63 -7.88 25.80 -28.90
N SER A 64 -6.90 25.10 -29.44
CA SER A 64 -7.08 23.84 -30.17
C SER A 64 -6.18 22.73 -29.62
N PRO A 65 -6.44 21.46 -29.93
CA PRO A 65 -5.56 20.35 -29.54
C PRO A 65 -4.15 20.48 -30.08
N ALA A 66 -3.96 21.19 -31.19
CA ALA A 66 -2.65 21.43 -31.79
C ALA A 66 -1.67 22.18 -30.86
N LEU A 67 -2.18 22.87 -29.82
CA LEU A 67 -1.32 23.53 -28.82
C LEU A 67 -0.70 22.55 -27.83
N PHE A 68 -1.25 21.35 -27.67
CA PHE A 68 -0.78 20.39 -26.65
C PHE A 68 0.50 19.66 -27.08
N GLU A 69 0.57 19.27 -28.36
CA GLU A 69 1.67 18.43 -28.87
C GLU A 69 3.03 19.14 -28.85
N PRO A 70 3.19 20.40 -29.31
CA PRO A 70 4.47 21.08 -29.30
C PRO A 70 5.09 21.21 -27.90
N ILE A 71 4.26 21.44 -26.88
CA ILE A 71 4.74 21.51 -25.49
C ILE A 71 5.19 20.13 -25.01
N GLY A 72 4.44 19.09 -25.34
CA GLY A 72 4.79 17.70 -25.03
C GLY A 72 6.06 17.26 -25.76
N GLU A 73 6.25 17.61 -27.02
CA GLU A 73 7.45 17.34 -27.80
C GLU A 73 8.68 18.02 -27.22
N LYS A 74 8.55 19.32 -26.94
CA LYS A 74 9.62 20.08 -26.28
C LYS A 74 10.00 19.43 -24.95
N PHE A 75 9.05 19.09 -24.12
CA PHE A 75 9.30 18.45 -22.83
C PHE A 75 9.99 17.08 -22.99
N ARG A 76 9.57 16.26 -23.97
CA ARG A 76 10.23 14.98 -24.26
C ARG A 76 11.69 15.16 -24.72
N LYS A 77 11.96 16.21 -25.46
CA LYS A 77 13.33 16.57 -25.88
C LYS A 77 14.13 17.06 -24.67
N ASP A 78 13.63 18.04 -23.96
CA ASP A 78 14.33 18.68 -22.83
C ASP A 78 14.74 17.67 -21.75
N ILE A 79 13.86 16.69 -21.41
CA ILE A 79 14.18 15.63 -20.45
C ILE A 79 15.32 14.73 -20.91
N ARG A 80 15.38 14.40 -22.20
CA ARG A 80 16.45 13.54 -22.75
C ARG A 80 17.77 14.28 -22.81
N ASP A 81 17.74 15.53 -23.29
CA ASP A 81 18.94 16.38 -23.37
C ASP A 81 19.49 16.63 -21.95
N TRP A 82 18.62 16.91 -20.99
CA TRP A 82 19.00 17.08 -19.60
C TRP A 82 19.60 15.80 -19.00
N ALA A 83 18.99 14.65 -19.25
CA ALA A 83 19.49 13.37 -18.75
C ALA A 83 20.89 13.08 -19.35
N GLN A 84 21.06 13.30 -20.64
CA GLN A 84 22.35 13.14 -21.33
C GLN A 84 23.42 14.08 -20.76
N ALA A 85 23.08 15.37 -20.59
CA ALA A 85 24.01 16.37 -20.07
C ALA A 85 24.46 16.09 -18.62
N ASN A 86 23.63 15.37 -17.84
CA ASN A 86 23.92 14.99 -16.45
C ASN A 86 24.42 13.55 -16.30
N GLY A 87 24.68 12.81 -17.39
CA GLY A 87 25.13 11.43 -17.34
C GLY A 87 24.09 10.45 -16.75
N ILE A 88 22.79 10.80 -16.81
CA ILE A 88 21.71 10.01 -16.25
C ILE A 88 21.24 9.01 -17.30
N PRO A 89 21.20 7.70 -16.98
CA PRO A 89 20.73 6.67 -17.91
C PRO A 89 19.24 6.81 -18.21
N VAL A 90 18.90 6.70 -19.52
CA VAL A 90 17.52 6.70 -19.99
C VAL A 90 17.11 5.28 -20.34
N ILE A 91 16.16 4.70 -19.61
CA ILE A 91 15.75 3.30 -19.70
C ILE A 91 14.34 3.20 -20.31
N ARG A 92 14.21 2.46 -21.40
CA ARG A 92 12.91 2.20 -22.01
C ARG A 92 12.29 0.92 -21.45
N PHE A 93 11.15 1.04 -20.77
CA PHE A 93 10.40 -0.11 -20.30
C PHE A 93 9.57 -0.73 -21.43
N THR A 94 9.64 -2.05 -21.55
CA THR A 94 8.82 -2.83 -22.46
C THR A 94 7.56 -3.34 -21.76
N ALA A 95 6.58 -3.80 -22.54
CA ALA A 95 5.36 -4.40 -21.99
C ALA A 95 5.70 -5.67 -21.18
N GLY A 96 5.09 -5.82 -20.01
CA GLY A 96 5.31 -6.96 -19.14
C GLY A 96 6.52 -6.88 -18.20
N GLN A 97 7.46 -5.96 -18.40
CA GLN A 97 8.58 -5.77 -17.49
C GLN A 97 8.13 -5.23 -16.12
N ARG A 98 8.66 -5.82 -15.06
CA ARG A 98 8.54 -5.31 -13.70
C ARG A 98 9.54 -4.18 -13.49
N LYS A 99 9.05 -2.94 -13.53
CA LYS A 99 9.90 -1.74 -13.42
C LYS A 99 10.78 -1.74 -12.16
N ALA A 100 10.29 -2.27 -11.05
CA ALA A 100 11.05 -2.35 -9.80
C ALA A 100 12.28 -3.24 -9.95
N GLU A 101 12.16 -4.42 -10.60
CA GLU A 101 13.26 -5.33 -10.82
C GLU A 101 14.34 -4.71 -11.75
N VAL A 102 13.89 -4.05 -12.82
CA VAL A 102 14.81 -3.34 -13.74
C VAL A 102 15.58 -2.23 -13.04
N MET A 103 14.95 -1.55 -12.09
CA MET A 103 15.53 -0.40 -11.40
C MET A 103 16.32 -0.75 -10.14
N ALA A 104 16.16 -1.95 -9.60
CA ALA A 104 16.81 -2.37 -8.36
C ALA A 104 18.33 -2.16 -8.38
N PRO A 105 19.10 -2.60 -9.40
CA PRO A 105 20.55 -2.43 -9.41
C PRO A 105 20.98 -0.95 -9.39
N TYR A 106 20.25 -0.09 -10.07
CA TYR A 106 20.55 1.35 -10.11
C TYR A 106 20.29 2.02 -8.76
N LEU A 107 19.18 1.65 -8.10
CA LEU A 107 18.84 2.18 -6.78
C LEU A 107 19.77 1.68 -5.69
N GLU A 108 20.22 0.42 -5.77
CA GLU A 108 21.21 -0.17 -4.87
C GLU A 108 22.56 0.53 -4.99
N ALA A 109 23.04 0.76 -6.22
CA ALA A 109 24.28 1.51 -6.47
C ALA A 109 24.18 2.95 -5.94
N ALA A 110 23.03 3.62 -6.11
CA ALA A 110 22.82 4.96 -5.60
C ALA A 110 22.73 4.98 -4.05
N ALA A 111 22.15 3.95 -3.45
CA ALA A 111 22.11 3.79 -2.00
C ALA A 111 23.51 3.59 -1.41
N ALA A 112 24.34 2.78 -2.06
CA ALA A 112 25.74 2.58 -1.67
C ALA A 112 26.58 3.87 -1.79
N ALA A 113 26.31 4.70 -2.80
CA ALA A 113 26.94 6.00 -2.97
C ALA A 113 26.51 7.05 -1.91
N GLY A 114 25.36 6.85 -1.27
CA GLY A 114 24.86 7.62 -0.14
C GLY A 114 24.47 9.08 -0.43
N ARG A 115 24.51 9.56 -1.67
CA ARG A 115 24.25 10.97 -2.05
C ARG A 115 22.96 11.13 -2.84
N SER A 116 22.28 12.27 -2.61
CA SER A 116 21.05 12.63 -3.31
C SER A 116 21.29 12.84 -4.81
N GLN A 117 20.59 12.05 -5.66
CA GLN A 117 20.74 12.10 -7.11
C GLN A 117 19.49 11.59 -7.85
N VAL A 118 19.33 12.01 -9.11
CA VAL A 118 18.44 11.29 -10.02
C VAL A 118 19.23 10.08 -10.54
N VAL A 119 18.67 8.91 -10.30
CA VAL A 119 19.34 7.62 -10.56
C VAL A 119 19.18 7.19 -12.01
N ALA A 120 18.00 7.38 -12.55
CA ALA A 120 17.65 7.06 -13.94
C ALA A 120 16.35 7.73 -14.36
N VAL A 121 16.17 7.87 -15.68
CA VAL A 121 14.91 8.28 -16.32
C VAL A 121 14.29 7.07 -17.03
N GLY A 122 13.24 6.51 -16.49
CA GLY A 122 12.47 5.44 -17.13
C GLY A 122 11.44 6.00 -18.12
N CYS A 123 11.36 5.44 -19.32
CA CYS A 123 10.38 5.80 -20.34
C CYS A 123 9.37 4.66 -20.53
N ALA A 124 8.08 4.97 -20.52
CA ALA A 124 7.02 4.01 -20.78
C ALA A 124 5.88 4.63 -21.58
N GLN A 125 5.05 3.76 -22.20
CA GLN A 125 3.78 4.12 -22.82
C GLN A 125 2.65 3.60 -21.94
N GLU A 126 1.83 4.51 -21.40
CA GLU A 126 0.76 4.16 -20.46
C GLU A 126 -0.53 4.90 -20.74
N PHE A 127 -1.65 4.30 -20.35
CA PHE A 127 -2.93 4.98 -20.40
C PHE A 127 -2.99 6.06 -19.32
N GLN A 128 -3.28 7.29 -19.74
CA GLN A 128 -3.48 8.44 -18.88
C GLN A 128 -4.78 9.15 -19.24
N LEU A 129 -5.42 9.76 -18.25
CA LEU A 129 -6.58 10.62 -18.46
C LEU A 129 -6.07 12.00 -18.88
N VAL A 130 -6.23 12.35 -20.14
CA VAL A 130 -5.69 13.58 -20.74
C VAL A 130 -6.78 14.34 -21.48
N TRP A 131 -6.55 15.65 -21.69
CA TRP A 131 -7.47 16.46 -22.45
C TRP A 131 -7.45 16.11 -23.92
N THR A 132 -8.64 15.95 -24.49
CA THR A 132 -8.91 15.87 -25.93
C THR A 132 -9.89 16.95 -26.31
N ALA A 133 -9.93 17.30 -27.59
CA ALA A 133 -10.87 18.28 -28.08
C ALA A 133 -11.57 17.79 -29.34
N ARG A 134 -12.85 18.11 -29.43
CA ARG A 134 -13.67 17.92 -30.64
C ARG A 134 -14.03 19.27 -31.18
N LYS A 135 -13.90 19.44 -32.50
CA LYS A 135 -14.37 20.64 -33.20
C LYS A 135 -15.89 20.75 -33.01
N ARG A 136 -16.33 21.93 -32.59
CA ARG A 136 -17.74 22.33 -32.63
C ARG A 136 -18.03 22.95 -33.99
N ASP A 137 -19.30 23.17 -34.29
CA ASP A 137 -19.69 23.94 -35.46
C ASP A 137 -19.04 25.31 -35.42
N THR A 138 -18.65 25.83 -36.58
CA THR A 138 -17.98 27.13 -36.72
C THR A 138 -18.93 28.23 -36.30
N ASP A 139 -18.42 29.16 -35.53
CA ASP A 139 -19.11 30.44 -35.23
C ASP A 139 -19.50 31.15 -36.55
N PRO A 140 -20.57 31.95 -36.56
CA PRO A 140 -20.90 32.79 -37.72
C PRO A 140 -19.75 33.68 -38.23
N GLY A 141 -18.75 33.93 -37.35
CA GLY A 141 -17.50 34.65 -37.67
C GLY A 141 -16.35 33.80 -38.22
N GLY A 142 -16.56 32.49 -38.54
CA GLY A 142 -15.57 31.62 -39.17
C GLY A 142 -14.47 31.07 -38.26
N CYS A 143 -14.45 31.42 -36.97
CA CYS A 143 -13.45 30.89 -36.04
C CYS A 143 -13.81 29.47 -35.56
N PRO A 144 -12.88 28.49 -35.65
CA PRO A 144 -13.14 27.14 -35.17
C PRO A 144 -13.22 27.10 -33.64
N GLN A 145 -14.31 26.57 -33.11
CA GLN A 145 -14.50 26.33 -31.68
C GLN A 145 -14.26 24.88 -31.33
N PHE A 146 -13.73 24.61 -30.14
CA PHE A 146 -13.45 23.27 -29.65
C PHE A 146 -14.10 23.03 -28.28
N SER A 147 -14.65 21.83 -28.10
CA SER A 147 -15.07 21.34 -26.79
C SER A 147 -14.01 20.42 -26.23
N PHE A 148 -13.65 20.62 -24.96
CA PHE A 148 -12.62 19.85 -24.28
C PHE A 148 -13.25 18.77 -23.37
N THR A 149 -12.78 17.53 -23.51
CA THR A 149 -13.17 16.40 -22.68
C THR A 149 -11.91 15.64 -22.25
N LYS A 150 -11.99 14.92 -21.12
CA LYS A 150 -10.90 14.03 -20.69
C LYS A 150 -11.16 12.62 -21.15
N GLU A 151 -10.18 12.03 -21.82
CA GLU A 151 -10.25 10.65 -22.30
C GLU A 151 -9.01 9.86 -21.92
N GLN A 152 -9.16 8.54 -21.77
CA GLN A 152 -8.04 7.64 -21.57
C GLN A 152 -7.28 7.49 -22.89
N ARG A 153 -6.02 7.95 -22.91
CA ARG A 153 -5.13 7.80 -24.08
C ARG A 153 -3.81 7.17 -23.68
N ARG A 154 -3.27 6.37 -24.57
CA ARG A 154 -1.92 5.82 -24.42
C ARG A 154 -0.90 6.89 -24.81
N VAL A 155 -0.15 7.37 -23.83
CA VAL A 155 0.80 8.47 -23.98
C VAL A 155 2.13 8.12 -23.33
N SER A 156 3.19 8.83 -23.73
CA SER A 156 4.51 8.68 -23.11
C SER A 156 4.50 9.24 -21.70
N VAL A 157 5.17 8.55 -20.80
CA VAL A 157 5.42 8.99 -19.44
C VAL A 157 6.89 8.81 -19.08
N PHE A 158 7.42 9.71 -18.28
CA PHE A 158 8.75 9.59 -17.69
C PHE A 158 8.65 9.25 -16.21
N TYR A 159 9.45 8.29 -15.77
CA TYR A 159 9.68 7.94 -14.37
C TYR A 159 11.06 8.48 -14.00
N ILE A 160 11.11 9.51 -13.20
CA ILE A 160 12.33 10.06 -12.65
C ILE A 160 12.62 9.32 -11.35
N TYR A 161 13.53 8.34 -11.38
CA TYR A 161 13.94 7.59 -10.21
C TYR A 161 14.96 8.37 -9.42
N ILE A 162 14.74 8.49 -8.13
CA ILE A 162 15.45 9.37 -7.24
C ILE A 162 15.97 8.56 -6.06
N PHE A 163 17.22 8.78 -5.70
CA PHE A 163 17.74 8.47 -4.38
C PHE A 163 17.97 9.77 -3.62
N ASP A 164 17.47 9.85 -2.41
CA ASP A 164 17.51 11.03 -1.57
C ASP A 164 18.09 10.66 -0.20
N GLU A 165 19.11 11.39 0.26
CA GLU A 165 19.77 11.13 1.54
C GLU A 165 18.82 11.09 2.73
N ARG A 166 17.75 11.90 2.69
CA ARG A 166 16.76 12.00 3.77
C ARG A 166 15.56 11.09 3.63
N MET A 167 15.17 10.80 2.37
CA MET A 167 13.93 10.05 2.07
C MET A 167 14.20 8.64 1.55
N GLY A 168 15.45 8.32 1.18
CA GLY A 168 15.78 7.09 0.48
C GLY A 168 15.27 7.07 -0.96
N PRO A 169 15.00 5.87 -1.51
CA PRO A 169 14.52 5.72 -2.87
C PRO A 169 13.09 6.24 -3.04
N GLY A 170 12.85 6.91 -4.16
CA GLY A 170 11.54 7.41 -4.55
C GLY A 170 11.45 7.61 -6.06
N PHE A 171 10.31 8.01 -6.57
CA PHE A 171 10.18 8.44 -7.96
C PHE A 171 9.11 9.50 -8.16
N ILE A 172 9.30 10.30 -9.20
CA ILE A 172 8.30 11.20 -9.75
C ILE A 172 8.01 10.75 -11.18
N LYS A 173 6.76 10.42 -11.47
CA LYS A 173 6.28 10.07 -12.80
C LYS A 173 5.55 11.26 -13.39
N ILE A 174 5.96 11.71 -14.57
CA ILE A 174 5.36 12.85 -15.27
C ILE A 174 4.81 12.39 -16.60
N CYS A 175 3.54 12.69 -16.88
CA CYS A 175 2.93 12.50 -18.17
C CYS A 175 3.44 13.57 -19.15
N THR A 176 3.79 13.17 -20.37
CA THR A 176 4.28 14.12 -21.39
C THR A 176 3.17 14.81 -22.17
N TYR A 177 1.92 14.54 -21.83
CA TYR A 177 0.77 15.11 -22.50
C TYR A 177 -0.09 15.95 -21.56
N PHE A 178 -0.67 17.02 -22.07
CA PHE A 178 -1.48 17.99 -21.32
C PHE A 178 -2.69 17.33 -20.63
N PRO A 179 -2.98 17.60 -19.38
CA PRO A 179 -2.47 18.66 -18.49
C PRO A 179 -1.26 18.24 -17.62
N TYR A 180 -0.42 17.34 -18.08
CA TYR A 180 0.80 16.87 -17.45
C TYR A 180 0.59 16.29 -16.04
N PRO A 181 -0.33 15.32 -15.84
CA PRO A 181 -0.52 14.73 -14.52
C PRO A 181 0.78 14.08 -14.03
N VAL A 182 1.03 14.30 -12.74
CA VAL A 182 2.20 13.77 -12.05
C VAL A 182 1.77 12.69 -11.07
N LYS A 183 2.65 11.74 -10.80
CA LYS A 183 2.56 10.84 -9.66
C LYS A 183 3.88 10.85 -8.93
N ALA A 184 3.83 10.81 -7.60
CA ALA A 184 5.02 10.69 -6.78
C ALA A 184 4.87 9.53 -5.82
N TRP A 185 5.98 8.88 -5.53
CA TRP A 185 6.06 7.81 -4.56
C TRP A 185 7.21 8.07 -3.61
N VAL A 186 6.91 8.06 -2.33
CA VAL A 186 7.86 8.25 -1.25
C VAL A 186 7.77 7.12 -0.24
N ASN A 187 8.89 6.88 0.44
CA ASN A 187 9.08 5.75 1.33
C ASN A 187 9.29 6.25 2.75
N GLY A 188 8.28 6.10 3.60
CA GLY A 188 8.31 6.61 4.97
C GLY A 188 9.21 5.79 5.90
N HIS A 189 9.26 4.46 5.75
CA HIS A 189 10.15 3.65 6.60
C HIS A 189 11.64 3.89 6.26
N GLU A 190 11.98 4.15 5.00
CA GLU A 190 13.33 4.54 4.64
C GLU A 190 13.71 5.92 5.19
N TRP A 191 12.74 6.86 5.16
CA TRP A 191 12.92 8.14 5.82
C TRP A 191 13.16 7.95 7.33
N ALA A 192 12.36 7.11 8.01
CA ALA A 192 12.50 6.85 9.44
C ALA A 192 13.87 6.23 9.78
N LYS A 193 14.34 5.25 8.98
CA LYS A 193 15.69 4.67 9.15
C LYS A 193 16.78 5.74 9.07
N ARG A 194 16.71 6.64 8.08
CA ARG A 194 17.69 7.72 7.93
C ARG A 194 17.65 8.73 9.05
N GLN A 195 16.48 9.04 9.58
CA GLN A 195 16.35 9.92 10.74
C GLN A 195 16.88 9.24 12.02
N ALA A 196 16.65 7.94 12.19
CA ALA A 196 17.20 7.17 13.32
C ALA A 196 18.73 7.12 13.24
N MET A 197 19.30 6.83 12.06
CA MET A 197 20.75 6.88 11.85
C MET A 197 21.33 8.26 12.17
N ALA A 198 20.69 9.33 11.69
CA ALA A 198 21.12 10.71 11.94
C ALA A 198 21.03 11.11 13.44
N ALA A 199 20.11 10.48 14.18
CA ALA A 199 19.96 10.65 15.62
C ALA A 199 20.89 9.74 16.45
N GLY A 200 21.71 8.89 15.81
CA GLY A 200 22.61 7.96 16.50
C GLY A 200 21.90 6.79 17.16
N ILE A 201 20.65 6.48 16.79
CA ILE A 201 19.89 5.35 17.32
C ILE A 201 20.29 4.09 16.58
N GLY A 202 20.81 3.09 17.32
CA GLY A 202 21.13 1.78 16.75
C GLY A 202 19.87 0.97 16.46
N PHE A 203 19.83 0.31 15.30
CA PHE A 203 18.74 -0.58 14.92
C PHE A 203 19.19 -1.62 13.90
N THR A 204 18.47 -2.73 13.84
CA THR A 204 18.57 -3.70 12.73
C THR A 204 17.42 -3.48 11.76
N ALA A 205 17.74 -3.31 10.47
CA ALA A 205 16.75 -3.02 9.44
C ALA A 205 16.10 -4.30 8.89
N LEU A 206 14.77 -4.30 8.75
CA LEU A 206 14.06 -5.13 7.78
C LEU A 206 13.96 -4.38 6.45
N SER A 207 13.65 -5.08 5.34
CA SER A 207 13.50 -4.42 4.04
C SER A 207 12.44 -3.29 4.08
N ASN A 208 11.36 -3.46 4.86
CA ASN A 208 10.27 -2.50 4.99
C ASN A 208 9.93 -2.16 6.46
N GLY A 209 10.92 -2.16 7.35
CA GLY A 209 10.72 -1.84 8.77
C GLY A 209 11.98 -2.04 9.60
N PHE A 210 11.81 -2.40 10.86
CA PHE A 210 12.85 -2.56 11.87
C PHE A 210 12.71 -3.94 12.52
N ALA A 211 13.84 -4.64 12.70
CA ALA A 211 13.91 -5.93 13.41
C ALA A 211 14.32 -5.75 14.89
N SER A 212 15.06 -4.70 15.20
CA SER A 212 15.39 -4.30 16.56
C SER A 212 15.67 -2.81 16.63
N CYS A 213 15.63 -2.23 17.81
CA CYS A 213 16.00 -0.84 18.06
C CYS A 213 16.45 -0.65 19.50
N ASP A 214 17.54 0.11 19.71
CA ASP A 214 18.07 0.38 21.04
C ASP A 214 17.16 1.32 21.86
N ASP A 215 16.43 2.23 21.17
CA ASP A 215 15.46 3.13 21.78
C ASP A 215 14.14 3.13 20.97
N PRO A 216 13.21 2.19 21.29
CA PRO A 216 11.92 2.10 20.64
C PRO A 216 11.07 3.36 20.77
N ALA A 217 11.16 4.09 21.88
CA ALA A 217 10.37 5.30 22.09
C ALA A 217 10.86 6.46 21.21
N ALA A 218 12.17 6.65 21.11
CA ALA A 218 12.76 7.64 20.22
C ALA A 218 12.48 7.29 18.74
N LEU A 219 12.54 6.00 18.37
CA LEU A 219 12.17 5.54 17.04
C LEU A 219 10.71 5.84 16.71
N GLN A 220 9.77 5.56 17.63
CA GLN A 220 8.35 5.87 17.44
C GLN A 220 8.14 7.38 17.27
N ALA A 221 8.80 8.20 18.09
CA ALA A 221 8.75 9.66 17.98
C ALA A 221 9.29 10.16 16.62
N ILE A 222 10.29 9.48 16.05
CA ILE A 222 10.76 9.75 14.68
C ILE A 222 9.67 9.39 13.68
N CYS A 223 9.10 8.20 13.72
CA CYS A 223 8.04 7.77 12.81
C CYS A 223 6.84 8.74 12.82
N ASP A 224 6.51 9.29 13.98
CA ASP A 224 5.40 10.23 14.17
C ASP A 224 5.63 11.61 13.54
N ARG A 225 6.88 12.00 13.32
CA ARG A 225 7.24 13.29 12.68
C ARG A 225 7.09 13.30 11.16
N PHE A 226 6.84 12.16 10.53
CA PHE A 226 6.60 12.13 9.09
C PHE A 226 5.30 12.86 8.76
N SER A 227 5.38 13.91 7.95
CA SER A 227 4.31 14.88 7.79
C SER A 227 4.07 15.27 6.32
N PRO A 228 2.93 15.90 6.01
CA PRO A 228 2.69 16.53 4.70
C PRO A 228 3.81 17.45 4.26
N GLY A 229 4.36 18.24 5.19
CA GLY A 229 5.48 19.14 4.93
C GLY A 229 6.74 18.42 4.48
N THR A 230 7.05 17.27 5.08
CA THR A 230 8.18 16.41 4.66
C THR A 230 8.06 15.98 3.21
N VAL A 231 6.86 15.57 2.81
CA VAL A 231 6.55 15.15 1.44
C VAL A 231 6.59 16.32 0.46
N GLN A 232 5.99 17.45 0.83
CA GLN A 232 5.94 18.66 0.00
C GLN A 232 7.33 19.21 -0.27
N VAL A 233 8.18 19.32 0.76
CA VAL A 233 9.57 19.80 0.63
C VAL A 233 10.38 18.87 -0.30
N TRP A 234 10.24 17.57 -0.15
CA TRP A 234 10.89 16.61 -1.04
C TRP A 234 10.41 16.79 -2.49
N PHE A 235 9.10 16.87 -2.72
CA PHE A 235 8.53 17.02 -4.05
C PHE A 235 9.00 18.32 -4.73
N GLU A 236 8.88 19.45 -4.06
CA GLU A 236 9.30 20.76 -4.61
C GLU A 236 10.79 20.80 -4.92
N ARG A 237 11.64 20.26 -4.04
CA ARG A 237 13.09 20.21 -4.24
C ARG A 237 13.46 19.43 -5.51
N TRP A 238 12.81 18.31 -5.76
CA TRP A 238 13.11 17.49 -6.92
C TRP A 238 12.46 18.04 -8.19
N MET A 239 11.25 18.55 -8.13
CA MET A 239 10.62 19.20 -9.28
C MET A 239 11.42 20.43 -9.77
N ALA A 240 12.03 21.19 -8.88
CA ALA A 240 12.86 22.35 -9.25
C ALA A 240 14.13 21.99 -10.03
N ARG A 241 14.56 20.73 -10.02
CA ARG A 241 15.76 20.23 -10.73
C ARG A 241 15.45 19.68 -12.11
N LEU A 242 14.20 19.51 -12.46
CA LEU A 242 13.76 18.89 -13.69
C LEU A 242 13.39 19.94 -14.75
N PRO A 243 13.68 19.69 -16.02
CA PRO A 243 13.03 20.43 -17.09
C PRO A 243 11.53 20.04 -17.11
N LEU A 244 10.66 21.00 -16.92
CA LEU A 244 9.23 20.78 -16.80
C LEU A 244 8.47 21.36 -17.97
N PRO A 245 7.26 20.85 -18.29
CA PRO A 245 6.44 21.37 -19.38
C PRO A 245 5.75 22.71 -19.02
N LEU A 246 5.69 23.03 -17.73
CA LEU A 246 5.21 24.33 -17.22
C LEU A 246 6.42 25.23 -16.87
N THR A 247 6.34 26.47 -17.25
CA THR A 247 7.40 27.47 -17.03
C THR A 247 7.30 28.11 -15.64
N SER A 248 8.33 28.90 -15.26
CA SER A 248 8.26 29.72 -14.03
C SER A 248 7.10 30.70 -14.09
N ALA A 249 6.84 31.34 -15.23
CA ALA A 249 5.71 32.23 -15.41
C ALA A 249 4.35 31.54 -15.21
N ASP A 250 4.23 30.24 -15.61
CA ASP A 250 3.03 29.46 -15.32
C ASP A 250 2.89 29.20 -13.82
N ARG A 251 3.99 28.88 -13.15
CA ARG A 251 4.02 28.66 -11.70
C ARG A 251 3.60 29.93 -10.96
N ASP A 252 4.15 31.08 -11.32
CA ASP A 252 3.86 32.38 -10.71
C ASP A 252 2.38 32.78 -10.92
N ALA A 253 1.79 32.37 -12.05
CA ALA A 253 0.37 32.49 -12.32
C ALA A 253 -0.52 31.44 -11.62
N GLY A 254 0.08 30.56 -10.81
CA GLY A 254 -0.60 29.51 -10.04
C GLY A 254 -0.94 28.26 -10.84
N TYR A 255 -0.28 28.02 -11.97
CA TYR A 255 -0.35 26.76 -12.71
C TYR A 255 0.78 25.84 -12.25
N TRP A 256 0.61 25.28 -11.05
CA TRP A 256 1.57 24.36 -10.44
C TRP A 256 0.86 23.14 -9.89
N TRP A 257 1.60 22.07 -9.66
CA TRP A 257 1.03 20.81 -9.18
C TRP A 257 0.71 20.87 -7.68
N GLU A 258 -0.53 20.59 -7.37
CA GLU A 258 -1.00 20.28 -6.03
C GLU A 258 -0.95 18.76 -5.82
N LEU A 259 -0.56 18.34 -4.61
CA LEU A 259 -0.48 16.94 -4.27
C LEU A 259 -1.74 16.44 -3.58
N SER A 260 -2.16 15.24 -3.97
CA SER A 260 -3.24 14.51 -3.31
C SER A 260 -2.85 13.05 -3.08
N MET A 261 -3.31 12.49 -1.97
CA MET A 261 -3.08 11.09 -1.63
C MET A 261 -3.85 10.17 -2.58
N ARG A 262 -3.15 9.21 -3.16
CA ARG A 262 -3.74 8.13 -3.94
C ARG A 262 -3.79 6.84 -3.12
N GLN A 263 -2.67 6.48 -2.51
CA GLN A 263 -2.52 5.28 -1.71
C GLN A 263 -1.57 5.57 -0.56
N THR A 264 -1.90 5.06 0.61
CA THR A 264 -0.99 5.04 1.77
C THR A 264 -0.90 3.63 2.32
N GLU A 265 0.23 3.32 2.91
CA GLU A 265 0.46 2.05 3.61
C GLU A 265 1.04 2.38 4.98
N THR A 266 0.30 2.05 6.03
CA THR A 266 0.69 2.29 7.43
C THR A 266 0.79 0.96 8.14
N SER A 267 1.94 0.69 8.71
CA SER A 267 2.22 -0.56 9.41
C SER A 267 2.25 -0.40 10.93
N ARG A 268 2.02 -1.51 11.62
CA ARG A 268 2.46 -1.79 12.97
C ARG A 268 3.28 -3.06 12.92
N THR A 269 4.47 -3.03 13.47
CA THR A 269 5.40 -4.16 13.49
C THR A 269 5.65 -4.56 14.93
N LEU A 270 5.32 -5.81 15.26
CA LEU A 270 5.67 -6.45 16.52
C LEU A 270 6.80 -7.44 16.26
N VAL A 271 7.94 -7.23 16.87
CA VAL A 271 9.08 -8.14 16.75
C VAL A 271 9.14 -9.00 18.00
N PHE A 272 9.21 -10.30 17.81
CA PHE A 272 9.29 -11.27 18.89
C PHE A 272 10.74 -11.59 19.23
N ASP A 273 10.95 -12.08 20.42
CA ASP A 273 12.25 -12.53 20.93
C ASP A 273 12.82 -13.73 20.15
N ASP A 274 11.94 -14.59 19.61
CA ASP A 274 12.32 -15.69 18.73
C ASP A 274 11.26 -16.02 17.66
N ASP A 275 11.63 -16.87 16.70
CA ASP A 275 10.78 -17.30 15.59
C ASP A 275 9.73 -18.34 15.99
N VAL A 276 9.95 -19.06 17.08
CA VAL A 276 9.02 -20.08 17.60
C VAL A 276 7.80 -19.38 18.20
N HIS A 277 8.03 -18.39 19.06
CA HIS A 277 6.95 -17.58 19.66
C HIS A 277 6.18 -16.80 18.60
N ALA A 278 6.90 -16.15 17.67
CA ALA A 278 6.28 -15.41 16.58
C ALA A 278 5.37 -16.29 15.71
N ARG A 279 5.85 -17.48 15.37
CA ARG A 279 5.10 -18.44 14.54
C ARG A 279 3.89 -19.01 15.29
N ALA A 280 4.08 -19.46 16.52
CA ALA A 280 3.01 -20.02 17.34
C ALA A 280 1.89 -18.99 17.54
N PHE A 281 2.27 -17.73 17.83
CA PHE A 281 1.32 -16.64 17.96
C PHE A 281 0.55 -16.41 16.66
N PHE A 282 1.23 -16.25 15.52
CA PHE A 282 0.58 -15.97 14.24
C PHE A 282 -0.32 -17.12 13.76
N GLU A 283 0.11 -18.36 13.92
CA GLU A 283 -0.70 -19.55 13.59
C GLU A 283 -1.95 -19.62 14.46
N ALA A 284 -1.84 -19.36 15.76
CA ALA A 284 -2.99 -19.30 16.66
C ALA A 284 -3.98 -18.19 16.24
N LEU A 285 -3.48 -17.00 15.94
CA LEU A 285 -4.32 -15.89 15.45
C LEU A 285 -5.07 -16.28 14.18
N LEU A 286 -4.42 -16.93 13.22
CA LEU A 286 -5.07 -17.37 11.98
C LEU A 286 -6.17 -18.39 12.24
N CYS A 287 -5.91 -19.37 13.13
CA CYS A 287 -6.87 -20.42 13.43
C CYS A 287 -8.12 -19.91 14.14
N GLU A 288 -7.96 -19.00 15.09
CA GLU A 288 -9.06 -18.56 15.94
C GLU A 288 -9.88 -17.43 15.32
N ASN A 289 -9.29 -16.66 14.39
CA ASN A 289 -9.93 -15.49 13.80
C ASN A 289 -10.36 -15.71 12.33
N MET A 290 -10.72 -16.93 11.96
CA MET A 290 -11.18 -17.27 10.61
C MET A 290 -12.45 -16.51 10.16
N ASP A 291 -13.21 -15.94 11.10
CA ASP A 291 -14.44 -15.21 10.85
C ASP A 291 -14.25 -13.68 10.65
N LEU A 292 -13.04 -13.17 10.73
CA LEU A 292 -12.73 -11.73 10.51
C LEU A 292 -13.24 -11.19 9.17
N GLY A 293 -13.47 -12.07 8.20
CA GLY A 293 -14.03 -11.70 6.90
C GLY A 293 -15.53 -11.46 6.87
N ARG A 294 -16.26 -11.67 7.97
CA ARG A 294 -17.69 -11.35 8.04
C ARG A 294 -17.89 -9.84 7.95
N PRO A 295 -18.94 -9.37 7.25
CA PRO A 295 -19.18 -7.94 7.03
C PRO A 295 -19.17 -7.12 8.32
N GLU A 296 -19.76 -7.64 9.39
CA GLU A 296 -19.86 -6.99 10.70
C GLU A 296 -18.49 -6.78 11.32
N ASN A 297 -17.62 -7.79 11.28
CA ASN A 297 -16.27 -7.72 11.83
C ASN A 297 -15.39 -6.77 11.02
N VAL A 298 -15.48 -6.81 9.68
CA VAL A 298 -14.75 -5.88 8.82
C VAL A 298 -15.17 -4.43 9.07
N GLU A 299 -16.48 -4.15 9.24
CA GLU A 299 -16.94 -2.79 9.59
C GLU A 299 -16.41 -2.36 10.97
N LEU A 300 -16.33 -3.25 11.96
CA LEU A 300 -15.75 -2.94 13.26
C LEU A 300 -14.27 -2.58 13.17
N LEU A 301 -13.50 -3.28 12.34
CA LEU A 301 -12.08 -3.01 12.14
C LEU A 301 -11.86 -1.64 11.48
N PHE A 302 -12.58 -1.33 10.42
CA PHE A 302 -12.38 -0.12 9.64
C PHE A 302 -13.17 1.08 10.14
N ARG A 303 -14.30 0.86 10.80
CA ARG A 303 -15.19 1.92 11.32
C ARG A 303 -15.65 1.59 12.71
N ARG A 304 -15.35 2.41 13.66
CA ARG A 304 -15.98 2.33 14.98
C ARG A 304 -17.51 2.52 14.85
N GLY A 305 -18.25 1.46 15.07
CA GLY A 305 -19.71 1.49 15.22
C GLY A 305 -20.46 0.85 14.06
N GLN A 306 -21.19 -0.19 14.39
CA GLN A 306 -22.26 -0.74 13.56
C GLN A 306 -23.44 0.24 13.58
N ARG A 307 -24.09 0.41 12.44
CA ARG A 307 -25.42 1.05 12.42
C ARG A 307 -26.44 0.01 12.86
N LEU A 308 -26.90 0.11 14.08
CA LEU A 308 -28.02 -0.70 14.59
C LEU A 308 -29.21 -0.63 13.60
N GLY A 309 -29.70 -1.79 13.19
CA GLY A 309 -30.92 -1.93 12.39
C GLY A 309 -30.73 -1.88 10.86
N ARG A 310 -29.50 -1.85 10.32
CA ARG A 310 -29.27 -2.03 8.89
C ARG A 310 -28.25 -3.14 8.65
N PRO A 311 -28.57 -4.16 7.80
CA PRO A 311 -27.58 -5.15 7.42
C PRO A 311 -26.43 -4.45 6.71
N THR A 312 -25.18 -4.83 7.05
CA THR A 312 -23.98 -4.37 6.36
C THR A 312 -23.92 -5.08 5.01
N LEU A 313 -24.27 -4.36 3.94
CA LEU A 313 -24.19 -4.91 2.59
C LEU A 313 -22.78 -4.66 2.04
N PRO A 314 -22.18 -5.64 1.34
CA PRO A 314 -20.95 -5.42 0.63
C PRO A 314 -21.14 -4.30 -0.41
N PRO A 315 -20.18 -3.38 -0.56
CA PRO A 315 -20.26 -2.34 -1.58
C PRO A 315 -20.28 -2.98 -2.98
N ALA A 316 -20.98 -2.34 -3.90
CA ALA A 316 -21.02 -2.79 -5.29
C ALA A 316 -19.58 -2.91 -5.84
N GLY A 317 -19.21 -4.12 -6.31
CA GLY A 317 -17.92 -4.42 -6.91
C GLY A 317 -16.77 -4.77 -5.95
N GLY A 318 -16.94 -4.65 -4.63
CA GLY A 318 -15.91 -5.01 -3.66
C GLY A 318 -16.53 -5.66 -2.43
N GLY A 319 -16.43 -6.98 -2.29
CA GLY A 319 -16.97 -7.68 -1.12
C GLY A 319 -16.11 -7.44 0.13
N PHE A 320 -16.75 -7.43 1.29
CA PHE A 320 -16.08 -7.74 2.54
C PHE A 320 -15.62 -9.18 2.46
N LYS A 321 -14.33 -9.44 2.51
CA LYS A 321 -13.79 -10.79 2.48
C LYS A 321 -12.45 -10.87 3.19
N THR A 322 -12.22 -12.00 3.80
CA THR A 322 -10.91 -12.43 4.25
C THR A 322 -10.33 -13.39 3.23
N LYS A 323 -9.05 -13.27 2.98
CA LYS A 323 -8.31 -14.18 2.12
C LYS A 323 -6.96 -14.47 2.76
N ILE A 324 -6.65 -15.74 2.91
CA ILE A 324 -5.32 -16.20 3.28
C ILE A 324 -4.59 -16.58 2.00
N ASP A 325 -3.58 -15.80 1.66
CA ASP A 325 -2.70 -16.03 0.51
C ASP A 325 -1.40 -16.64 1.00
N ARG A 326 -0.91 -17.66 0.27
CA ARG A 326 0.43 -18.20 0.46
C ARG A 326 1.25 -17.94 -0.79
N TYR A 327 2.36 -17.24 -0.61
CA TYR A 327 3.35 -17.05 -1.67
C TYR A 327 4.70 -17.52 -1.15
N CYS A 328 5.24 -18.59 -1.74
CA CYS A 328 6.37 -19.33 -1.19
C CYS A 328 6.09 -19.74 0.27
N ASP A 329 6.92 -19.30 1.22
CA ASP A 329 6.78 -19.59 2.65
C ASP A 329 6.03 -18.48 3.41
N LEU A 330 5.65 -17.40 2.74
CA LEU A 330 4.93 -16.29 3.34
C LEU A 330 3.42 -16.53 3.30
N VAL A 331 2.82 -16.67 4.48
CA VAL A 331 1.37 -16.68 4.67
C VAL A 331 0.92 -15.26 4.96
N THR A 332 -0.08 -14.77 4.26
CA THR A 332 -0.64 -13.42 4.44
C THR A 332 -2.15 -13.50 4.64
N LEU A 333 -2.61 -13.01 5.78
CA LEU A 333 -4.03 -12.74 6.02
C LEU A 333 -4.37 -11.39 5.40
N ASN A 334 -5.41 -11.36 4.55
CA ASN A 334 -5.93 -10.14 3.94
C ASN A 334 -7.38 -9.95 4.32
N VAL A 335 -7.72 -8.80 4.88
CA VAL A 335 -9.08 -8.37 5.16
C VAL A 335 -9.41 -7.20 4.25
N PHE A 336 -10.36 -7.38 3.34
CA PHE A 336 -10.72 -6.38 2.32
C PHE A 336 -11.90 -5.53 2.77
N TYR A 337 -11.75 -4.23 2.59
CA TYR A 337 -12.79 -3.25 2.82
C TYR A 337 -12.84 -2.24 1.67
N ARG A 338 -13.88 -2.29 0.84
CA ARG A 338 -14.02 -1.46 -0.36
C ARG A 338 -12.79 -1.57 -1.27
N ASN A 339 -12.08 -0.45 -1.52
CA ASN A 339 -10.85 -0.42 -2.30
C ASN A 339 -9.60 -0.67 -1.43
N SER A 340 -9.75 -0.62 -0.11
CA SER A 340 -8.66 -0.71 0.86
C SER A 340 -8.56 -2.11 1.47
N ARG A 341 -7.44 -2.43 2.09
CA ARG A 341 -7.24 -3.72 2.74
C ARG A 341 -6.34 -3.60 3.95
N LEU A 342 -6.51 -4.53 4.86
CA LEU A 342 -5.61 -4.82 5.95
C LEU A 342 -4.85 -6.11 5.60
N LYS A 343 -3.52 -6.11 5.75
CA LYS A 343 -2.66 -7.28 5.59
C LYS A 343 -2.00 -7.60 6.92
N GLN A 344 -1.87 -8.89 7.20
CA GLN A 344 -1.10 -9.37 8.34
C GLN A 344 -0.25 -10.55 7.89
N TYR A 345 1.03 -10.55 8.24
CA TYR A 345 1.97 -11.59 7.89
C TYR A 345 3.20 -11.57 8.79
N LEU A 346 3.86 -12.72 8.88
CA LEU A 346 5.13 -12.85 9.60
C LEU A 346 6.29 -12.62 8.63
N LYS A 347 7.13 -11.63 8.91
CA LYS A 347 8.31 -11.30 8.13
C LYS A 347 9.58 -11.80 8.79
N ASP A 348 10.46 -12.40 7.98
CA ASP A 348 11.77 -12.91 8.40
C ASP A 348 11.70 -13.82 9.65
N GLY A 349 10.53 -14.48 9.85
CA GLY A 349 10.27 -15.42 10.92
C GLY A 349 9.92 -14.79 12.28
N VAL A 350 10.29 -13.56 12.55
CA VAL A 350 10.19 -12.94 13.90
C VAL A 350 9.32 -11.68 13.97
N ALA A 351 9.06 -11.02 12.85
CA ALA A 351 8.34 -9.74 12.84
C ALA A 351 6.91 -9.91 12.33
N LEU A 352 5.92 -9.84 13.21
CA LEU A 352 4.51 -9.78 12.81
C LEU A 352 4.20 -8.37 12.31
N ARG A 353 3.83 -8.28 11.06
CA ARG A 353 3.46 -7.01 10.42
C ARG A 353 1.97 -6.95 10.17
N ILE A 354 1.38 -5.87 10.61
CA ILE A 354 -0.01 -5.50 10.37
C ILE A 354 0.02 -4.23 9.51
N GLU A 355 -0.53 -4.26 8.31
CA GLU A 355 -0.43 -3.16 7.34
C GLU A 355 -1.80 -2.76 6.83
N THR A 356 -2.25 -1.55 7.16
CA THR A 356 -3.42 -0.94 6.51
C THR A 356 -3.01 -0.27 5.21
N VAL A 357 -3.45 -0.84 4.09
CA VAL A 357 -3.26 -0.30 2.73
C VAL A 357 -4.54 0.43 2.31
N VAL A 358 -4.48 1.74 2.30
CA VAL A 358 -5.59 2.60 1.89
C VAL A 358 -5.41 2.98 0.42
N ASN A 359 -6.21 2.41 -0.47
CA ASN A 359 -6.17 2.72 -1.92
C ASN A 359 -7.05 3.91 -2.31
N ASP A 360 -7.98 4.28 -1.47
CA ASP A 360 -8.77 5.51 -1.57
C ASP A 360 -9.02 6.08 -0.16
N PRO A 361 -8.46 7.24 0.20
CA PRO A 361 -8.70 7.87 1.50
C PRO A 361 -10.17 8.02 1.87
N ARG A 362 -11.05 8.16 0.87
CA ARG A 362 -12.51 8.24 1.07
C ARG A 362 -13.13 6.96 1.63
N ASP A 363 -12.47 5.82 1.51
CA ASP A 363 -12.90 4.58 2.18
C ASP A 363 -12.93 4.77 3.69
N LEU A 364 -12.01 5.57 4.22
CA LEU A 364 -11.92 5.93 5.64
C LEU A 364 -12.54 7.31 5.95
N ARG A 365 -13.38 7.85 5.06
CA ARG A 365 -13.99 9.19 5.20
C ARG A 365 -12.95 10.28 5.43
N CYS A 366 -11.83 10.22 4.72
CA CYS A 366 -10.78 11.21 4.71
C CYS A 366 -10.67 11.83 3.32
N ASN A 367 -10.45 13.14 3.22
CA ASN A 367 -10.22 13.82 1.95
C ASN A 367 -8.84 13.44 1.39
N ARG A 368 -8.72 13.48 0.05
CA ARG A 368 -7.47 13.10 -0.63
C ARG A 368 -6.36 14.14 -0.56
N GLN A 369 -6.64 15.36 -0.09
CA GLN A 369 -5.64 16.41 0.02
C GLN A 369 -4.50 15.97 0.95
N LEU A 370 -3.26 16.32 0.60
CA LEU A 370 -2.07 15.89 1.34
C LEU A 370 -2.08 16.35 2.81
N GLN A 371 -2.70 17.49 3.09
CA GLN A 371 -2.84 18.03 4.46
C GLN A 371 -3.58 17.07 5.41
N ASN A 372 -4.42 16.19 4.88
CA ASN A 372 -5.18 15.22 5.67
C ASN A 372 -4.39 13.90 5.91
N LEU A 373 -3.10 13.86 5.55
CA LEU A 373 -2.25 12.68 5.78
C LEU A 373 -2.20 12.27 7.27
N PRO A 374 -2.06 13.20 8.25
CA PRO A 374 -2.06 12.82 9.66
C PRO A 374 -3.38 12.14 10.09
N GLU A 375 -4.52 12.70 9.72
CA GLU A 375 -5.83 12.09 10.00
C GLU A 375 -5.95 10.68 9.42
N LEU A 376 -5.43 10.48 8.20
CA LEU A 376 -5.46 9.16 7.55
C LEU A 376 -4.52 8.18 8.25
N GLN A 377 -3.35 8.62 8.70
CA GLN A 377 -2.42 7.81 9.50
C GLN A 377 -3.03 7.37 10.81
N ASP A 378 -3.67 8.29 11.55
CA ASP A 378 -4.32 7.97 12.83
C ASP A 378 -5.43 6.95 12.65
N LYS A 379 -6.24 7.08 11.60
CA LYS A 379 -7.27 6.10 11.25
C LYS A 379 -6.67 4.74 10.91
N ALA A 380 -5.58 4.71 10.14
CA ALA A 380 -4.90 3.47 9.77
C ALA A 380 -4.23 2.80 10.99
N ARG A 381 -3.58 3.56 11.87
CA ARG A 381 -3.04 3.06 13.14
C ARG A 381 -4.13 2.47 14.03
N ALA A 382 -5.26 3.17 14.14
CA ALA A 382 -6.39 2.68 14.90
C ALA A 382 -7.00 1.38 14.31
N ILE A 383 -6.93 1.19 12.99
CA ILE A 383 -7.34 -0.07 12.34
C ILE A 383 -6.36 -1.19 12.70
N ASN A 384 -5.05 -0.94 12.60
CA ASN A 384 -4.02 -1.92 12.97
C ASN A 384 -4.14 -2.32 14.45
N ALA A 385 -4.38 -1.36 15.34
CA ALA A 385 -4.59 -1.63 16.77
C ALA A 385 -5.85 -2.47 17.02
N ARG A 386 -6.98 -2.13 16.39
CA ARG A 386 -8.23 -2.89 16.54
C ARG A 386 -8.13 -4.31 16.02
N LEU A 387 -7.37 -4.56 14.94
CA LEU A 387 -7.12 -5.93 14.51
C LEU A 387 -6.48 -6.74 15.63
N LEU A 388 -5.37 -6.25 16.17
CA LEU A 388 -4.64 -6.95 17.24
C LEU A 388 -5.51 -7.09 18.50
N GLU A 389 -6.23 -6.03 18.90
CA GLU A 389 -7.18 -6.09 20.01
C GLU A 389 -8.27 -7.16 19.80
N THR A 390 -8.81 -7.23 18.59
CA THR A 390 -9.85 -8.24 18.25
C THR A 390 -9.27 -9.65 18.31
N GLU A 391 -8.07 -9.83 17.76
CA GLU A 391 -7.39 -11.12 17.73
C GLU A 391 -6.96 -11.60 19.12
N THR A 392 -6.55 -10.67 20.00
CA THR A 392 -6.10 -11.00 21.37
C THR A 392 -7.24 -11.04 22.40
N ALA A 393 -8.39 -10.44 22.10
CA ALA A 393 -9.57 -10.47 22.98
C ALA A 393 -10.34 -11.79 22.91
N GLY A 394 -9.97 -12.70 22.01
CA GLY A 394 -10.56 -14.04 21.91
C GLY A 394 -10.41 -14.77 23.24
N GLN A 395 -11.54 -15.18 23.83
CA GLN A 395 -11.53 -15.90 25.10
C GLN A 395 -10.82 -17.26 24.90
N GLY A 396 -9.63 -17.37 25.48
CA GLY A 396 -8.92 -18.62 25.63
C GLY A 396 -8.12 -19.07 24.43
N THR A 397 -7.49 -18.15 23.69
CA THR A 397 -6.36 -18.51 22.82
C THR A 397 -5.24 -19.07 23.70
N ALA A 398 -5.40 -20.34 24.08
CA ALA A 398 -4.39 -21.08 24.81
C ALA A 398 -3.26 -21.38 23.84
N LEU A 399 -2.27 -20.48 23.77
CA LEU A 399 -1.04 -20.71 22.97
C LEU A 399 -0.23 -21.91 23.48
N VAL A 400 -0.48 -22.32 24.71
CA VAL A 400 0.03 -23.54 25.30
C VAL A 400 -1.13 -24.49 25.60
N SER A 401 -1.80 -24.97 24.56
CA SER A 401 -2.61 -26.17 24.68
C SER A 401 -1.68 -27.38 24.58
N PRO A 402 -1.80 -28.38 25.49
CA PRO A 402 -1.08 -29.67 25.33
C PRO A 402 -1.35 -30.33 23.96
N VAL A 403 -2.43 -29.94 23.30
CA VAL A 403 -2.78 -30.38 21.95
C VAL A 403 -1.89 -29.66 20.92
N ILE A 404 -1.73 -28.34 21.01
CA ILE A 404 -0.88 -27.57 20.08
C ILE A 404 0.59 -27.99 20.27
N GLU A 405 1.07 -28.10 21.49
CA GLU A 405 2.42 -28.57 21.77
C GLU A 405 2.68 -29.99 21.24
N ARG A 406 1.67 -30.87 21.31
CA ARG A 406 1.73 -32.22 20.76
C ARG A 406 1.74 -32.25 19.22
N ILE A 407 1.06 -31.32 18.57
CA ILE A 407 0.96 -31.23 17.09
C ILE A 407 2.16 -30.50 16.48
N THR A 408 2.78 -29.57 17.19
CA THR A 408 3.93 -28.79 16.70
C THR A 408 5.28 -29.47 16.94
N ARG A 409 5.33 -30.53 17.74
CA ARG A 409 6.57 -31.32 17.96
C ARG A 409 6.47 -32.68 17.29
N PRO A 410 7.58 -33.20 16.73
CA PRO A 410 7.62 -34.60 16.26
C PRO A 410 7.30 -35.54 17.44
N THR A 411 6.29 -36.35 17.30
CA THR A 411 5.90 -37.35 18.33
C THR A 411 6.12 -38.77 17.84
N LEU A 412 6.35 -39.70 18.78
CA LEU A 412 6.35 -41.11 18.49
C LEU A 412 4.90 -41.62 18.56
N THR A 413 4.46 -42.29 17.50
CA THR A 413 3.18 -43.02 17.53
C THR A 413 3.26 -44.21 18.49
N GLY A 414 2.11 -44.71 18.94
CA GLY A 414 2.06 -45.93 19.80
C GLY A 414 2.77 -47.15 19.22
N GLU A 415 3.11 -47.14 17.93
CA GLU A 415 3.88 -48.16 17.22
C GLU A 415 5.37 -47.81 17.09
N GLY A 416 5.87 -46.76 17.78
CA GLY A 416 7.28 -46.37 17.76
C GLY A 416 7.73 -45.62 16.50
N ARG A 417 6.82 -45.27 15.58
CA ARG A 417 7.15 -44.48 14.38
C ARG A 417 7.17 -43.01 14.68
N LYS A 418 8.16 -42.26 14.15
CA LYS A 418 8.18 -40.77 14.23
C LYS A 418 7.09 -40.19 13.35
N ALA A 419 6.11 -39.53 13.97
CA ALA A 419 5.19 -38.63 13.28
C ALA A 419 5.85 -37.24 13.21
N PRO A 420 6.03 -36.68 11.99
CA PRO A 420 6.57 -35.33 11.87
C PRO A 420 5.59 -34.31 12.45
N ALA A 421 6.12 -33.21 12.99
CA ALA A 421 5.31 -32.06 13.43
C ALA A 421 4.37 -31.60 12.31
N LEU A 422 3.11 -31.32 12.65
CA LEU A 422 2.18 -30.70 11.72
C LEU A 422 2.65 -29.26 11.49
N ARG A 423 2.96 -28.93 10.24
CA ARG A 423 3.26 -27.56 9.84
C ARG A 423 2.00 -26.94 9.25
N PHE A 424 1.59 -25.80 9.78
CA PHE A 424 0.48 -25.04 9.23
C PHE A 424 0.78 -24.71 7.75
N GLY A 425 -0.07 -25.19 6.83
CA GLY A 425 0.13 -25.04 5.39
C GLY A 425 0.82 -26.19 4.67
N ASP A 426 1.26 -27.25 5.35
CA ASP A 426 1.60 -28.50 4.67
C ASP A 426 0.31 -29.12 4.12
N LEU A 427 0.33 -29.53 2.84
CA LEU A 427 -0.81 -30.20 2.19
C LEU A 427 -1.28 -31.44 2.95
N ARG A 428 -0.38 -32.07 3.73
CA ARG A 428 -0.65 -33.22 4.58
C ARG A 428 -1.36 -32.89 5.89
N SER A 429 -1.30 -31.65 6.34
CA SER A 429 -1.97 -31.17 7.55
C SER A 429 -3.35 -30.54 7.28
N ARG A 430 -3.82 -30.54 6.03
CA ARG A 430 -5.20 -30.15 5.75
C ARG A 430 -6.14 -31.18 6.40
N PRO A 431 -7.12 -30.76 7.22
CA PRO A 431 -8.20 -31.65 7.61
C PRO A 431 -8.82 -32.21 6.33
N TRP A 432 -9.02 -33.49 6.28
CA TRP A 432 -9.80 -34.12 5.22
C TRP A 432 -11.11 -33.31 5.11
N PRO A 433 -11.51 -32.93 3.88
CA PRO A 433 -12.77 -32.26 3.72
C PRO A 433 -13.84 -33.12 4.36
N ALA A 434 -14.50 -32.59 5.38
CA ALA A 434 -15.70 -33.22 5.90
C ALA A 434 -16.55 -33.54 4.69
N ARG A 435 -16.90 -34.81 4.51
CA ARG A 435 -17.73 -35.24 3.38
C ARG A 435 -18.95 -34.32 3.37
N SER A 436 -19.01 -33.45 2.38
CA SER A 436 -20.21 -32.66 2.11
C SER A 436 -21.34 -33.66 1.96
N PRO A 437 -22.47 -33.48 2.63
CA PRO A 437 -23.62 -34.32 2.42
C PRO A 437 -23.90 -34.33 0.90
N PRO A 438 -24.31 -35.47 0.30
CA PRO A 438 -24.53 -35.55 -1.12
C PRO A 438 -25.53 -34.51 -1.54
N CYS A 439 -25.10 -33.58 -2.34
CA CYS A 439 -25.94 -32.56 -2.95
C CYS A 439 -26.93 -33.31 -3.83
N CYS A 440 -28.23 -33.25 -3.48
CA CYS A 440 -29.30 -33.80 -4.27
C CYS A 440 -29.14 -33.33 -5.73
N SER A 441 -28.84 -34.26 -6.59
CA SER A 441 -28.80 -34.06 -8.02
C SER A 441 -30.16 -33.63 -8.53
N ARG A 442 -30.36 -32.34 -8.75
CA ARG A 442 -31.43 -31.84 -9.60
C ARG A 442 -30.98 -32.05 -11.04
N SER A 443 -31.64 -32.96 -11.74
CA SER A 443 -31.56 -33.14 -13.19
C SER A 443 -31.77 -31.82 -13.93
N PRO A 444 -31.00 -31.50 -14.97
CA PRO A 444 -31.26 -30.32 -15.77
C PRO A 444 -32.50 -30.58 -16.65
N ALA A 445 -33.54 -29.79 -16.42
CA ALA A 445 -34.70 -29.71 -17.32
C ALA A 445 -34.24 -29.17 -18.69
N SER A 446 -34.47 -29.94 -19.71
CA SER A 446 -34.27 -29.60 -21.13
C SER A 446 -35.10 -28.36 -21.49
N ARG A 447 -34.44 -27.23 -21.78
CA ARG A 447 -35.04 -26.08 -22.43
C ARG A 447 -34.99 -26.28 -23.94
N THR A 448 -36.10 -26.73 -24.54
CA THR A 448 -36.39 -26.57 -25.95
C THR A 448 -36.52 -25.10 -26.32
N ARG A 449 -35.75 -24.66 -27.29
CA ARG A 449 -35.92 -23.35 -27.98
C ARG A 449 -37.18 -23.35 -28.82
N PRO A 450 -38.00 -22.28 -28.81
CA PRO A 450 -38.98 -22.08 -29.90
C PRO A 450 -38.26 -21.47 -31.10
N SER A 451 -38.55 -22.07 -32.25
CA SER A 451 -38.22 -21.60 -33.59
C SER A 451 -39.02 -20.32 -33.89
N ALA A 452 -38.35 -19.33 -34.48
CA ALA A 452 -38.98 -18.13 -35.04
C ALA A 452 -39.65 -18.46 -36.36
N ALA A 453 -40.86 -17.97 -36.54
CA ALA A 453 -41.46 -17.60 -37.82
C ALA A 453 -41.70 -16.09 -37.78
#